data_45072edb6d63b5f6544e4498186bf3ea
#
_entry.id   45072edb6d63b5f6544e4498186bf3ea
#
_cell.length_a   1.000
_cell.length_b   1.000
_cell.length_c   1.000
_cell.angle_alpha   90.00
_cell.angle_beta   90.00
_cell.angle_gamma   90.00
#
_symmetry.space_group_name_H-M   'P 1'
#
loop_
_entity.id
_entity.type
_entity.pdbx_description
1 polymer ?
#
loop_
_entity_poly.entity_id
_entity_poly.type
_entity_poly.pdbx_seq_one_letter_code
_entity_poly.pdbx_strand_id
1 'polypeptide(L)'
;MDPHREQAWFAAYSPQSKMVFGYVWKRTDFPWLGIWEENHSRPQPPWKGQTVTCGMEFGASPMPETRRAMIERGSLFGVPGYRWIEAKRKVTVEYHAFLMPGGRVPESVEWDGDGVRVAY
;
A
#
# COMPACT_ATOMS: atom_id res chain seq x y z
N MET A 1 10.33 -2.82 4.67
CA MET A 1 9.75 -1.67 5.41
C MET A 1 10.51 -1.53 6.71
N ASP A 2 10.99 -0.33 7.06
CA ASP A 2 11.79 -0.10 8.27
C ASP A 2 10.91 -0.29 9.52
N PRO A 3 11.23 -1.26 10.41
CA PRO A 3 10.42 -1.56 11.59
C PRO A 3 10.46 -0.46 12.68
N HIS A 4 11.42 0.47 12.59
CA HIS A 4 11.59 1.56 13.57
C HIS A 4 10.79 2.82 13.21
N ARG A 5 10.22 2.91 12.01
CA ARG A 5 9.40 4.05 11.62
C ARG A 5 7.94 3.84 11.99
N GLU A 6 7.31 4.86 12.55
CA GLU A 6 5.86 4.87 12.83
C GLU A 6 5.04 4.93 11.56
N GLN A 7 5.51 5.65 10.58
CA GLN A 7 4.86 5.82 9.29
C GLN A 7 5.48 4.89 8.24
N ALA A 8 4.63 4.38 7.39
CA ALA A 8 4.99 3.69 6.17
C ALA A 8 4.51 4.51 4.97
N TRP A 9 5.21 4.40 3.87
CA TRP A 9 4.88 5.09 2.64
C TRP A 9 5.20 4.26 1.41
N PHE A 10 4.58 4.63 0.33
CA PHE A 10 4.87 4.16 -1.02
C PHE A 10 4.79 5.34 -1.98
N ALA A 11 5.65 5.37 -2.98
CA ALA A 11 5.57 6.33 -4.07
C ALA A 11 5.93 5.68 -5.41
N ALA A 12 5.20 6.04 -6.45
CA ALA A 12 5.47 5.68 -7.83
C ALA A 12 5.73 6.94 -8.66
N TYR A 13 6.74 6.89 -9.50
CA TYR A 13 7.07 7.95 -10.45
C TYR A 13 6.74 7.51 -11.87
N SER A 14 6.05 8.36 -12.60
CA SER A 14 5.81 8.19 -14.04
C SER A 14 6.74 9.10 -14.84
N PRO A 15 7.74 8.55 -15.57
CA PRO A 15 8.62 9.34 -16.41
C PRO A 15 7.89 10.07 -17.54
N GLN A 16 6.80 9.48 -18.03
CA GLN A 16 6.00 10.05 -19.12
C GLN A 16 5.23 11.30 -18.70
N SER A 17 4.55 11.26 -17.57
CA SER A 17 3.78 12.39 -17.04
C SER A 17 4.59 13.33 -16.15
N LYS A 18 5.81 12.92 -15.73
CA LYS A 18 6.64 13.61 -14.74
C LYS A 18 5.89 13.86 -13.41
N MET A 19 5.10 12.89 -13.02
CA MET A 19 4.31 12.94 -11.81
C MET A 19 4.76 11.86 -10.83
N VAL A 20 4.69 12.18 -9.55
CA VAL A 20 4.84 11.25 -8.44
C VAL A 20 3.49 11.13 -7.74
N PHE A 21 3.04 9.89 -7.59
CA PHE A 21 1.86 9.53 -6.81
C PHE A 21 2.28 8.66 -5.64
N GLY A 22 1.68 8.85 -4.47
CA GLY A 22 2.01 7.99 -3.35
C GLY A 22 1.02 8.09 -2.19
N TYR A 23 1.33 7.28 -1.18
CA TYR A 23 0.61 7.21 0.08
C TYR A 23 1.57 7.29 1.25
N VAL A 24 1.09 7.84 2.36
CA VAL A 24 1.71 7.71 3.68
C VAL A 24 0.62 7.35 4.70
N TRP A 25 0.94 6.41 5.59
CA TRP A 25 0.00 5.89 6.58
C TRP A 25 0.71 5.45 7.86
N LYS A 26 -0.06 5.25 8.91
CA LYS A 26 0.46 4.69 10.15
C LYS A 26 0.71 3.19 9.97
N ARG A 27 1.96 2.75 10.10
CA ARG A 27 2.40 1.37 9.86
C ARG A 27 1.66 0.34 10.73
N THR A 28 1.31 0.70 11.97
CA THR A 28 0.58 -0.18 12.88
C THR A 28 -0.87 -0.43 12.45
N ASP A 29 -1.45 0.46 11.64
CA ASP A 29 -2.79 0.27 11.09
C ASP A 29 -2.78 -0.67 9.88
N PHE A 30 -1.78 -0.51 9.01
CA PHE A 30 -1.58 -1.36 7.83
C PHE A 30 -0.10 -1.74 7.70
N PRO A 31 0.30 -2.88 8.32
CA PRO A 31 1.70 -3.29 8.36
C PRO A 31 2.22 -3.88 7.04
N TRP A 32 1.35 -4.12 6.07
CA TRP A 32 1.69 -4.75 4.81
C TRP A 32 1.46 -3.83 3.62
N LEU A 33 2.31 -3.99 2.61
CA LEU A 33 2.14 -3.43 1.28
C LEU A 33 2.27 -4.56 0.27
N GLY A 34 1.19 -4.87 -0.43
CA GLY A 34 1.16 -5.73 -1.59
C GLY A 34 1.35 -4.92 -2.87
N ILE A 35 2.13 -5.44 -3.81
CA ILE A 35 2.22 -4.90 -5.15
C ILE A 35 1.61 -5.93 -6.10
N TRP A 36 0.55 -5.54 -6.77
CA TRP A 36 -0.10 -6.33 -7.79
C TRP A 36 0.24 -5.78 -9.16
N GLU A 37 0.71 -6.65 -10.04
CA GLU A 37 1.06 -6.29 -11.40
C GLU A 37 0.20 -7.07 -12.40
N GLU A 38 -0.38 -6.35 -13.36
CA GLU A 38 -1.07 -6.90 -14.52
C GLU A 38 -0.31 -6.52 -15.78
N ASN A 39 0.15 -7.53 -16.50
CA ASN A 39 0.87 -7.35 -17.75
C ASN A 39 0.30 -8.34 -18.79
N HIS A 40 -0.81 -7.97 -19.42
CA HIS A 40 -1.48 -8.74 -20.48
C HIS A 40 -1.89 -10.17 -20.08
N SER A 41 -1.95 -10.49 -18.77
CA SER A 41 -2.13 -11.86 -18.28
C SER A 41 -3.60 -12.32 -18.28
N ARG A 42 -4.55 -11.39 -18.32
CA ARG A 42 -5.99 -11.67 -18.22
C ARG A 42 -6.70 -11.49 -19.56
N PRO A 43 -6.98 -12.59 -20.31
CA PRO A 43 -7.62 -12.49 -21.62
C PRO A 43 -9.12 -12.19 -21.55
N GLN A 44 -9.78 -12.47 -20.39
CA GLN A 44 -11.22 -12.26 -20.22
C GLN A 44 -11.60 -10.77 -20.08
N PRO A 45 -12.84 -10.39 -20.40
CA PRO A 45 -13.34 -9.06 -20.10
C PRO A 45 -13.30 -8.74 -18.59
N PRO A 46 -13.06 -7.46 -18.21
CA PRO A 46 -12.87 -6.30 -19.07
C PRO A 46 -11.43 -6.15 -19.60
N TRP A 47 -10.51 -6.99 -19.18
CA TRP A 47 -9.07 -6.86 -19.40
C TRP A 47 -8.62 -7.11 -20.84
N LYS A 48 -9.20 -8.15 -21.49
CA LYS A 48 -9.00 -8.52 -22.91
C LYS A 48 -7.51 -8.66 -23.32
N GLY A 49 -6.61 -8.98 -22.39
CA GLY A 49 -5.18 -9.05 -22.67
C GLY A 49 -4.52 -7.72 -23.03
N GLN A 50 -5.15 -6.60 -22.75
CA GLN A 50 -4.65 -5.27 -23.15
C GLN A 50 -4.19 -4.39 -21.98
N THR A 51 -4.38 -4.88 -20.76
CA THR A 51 -4.09 -4.08 -19.57
C THR A 51 -2.66 -4.25 -19.12
N VAL A 52 -2.00 -3.12 -18.88
CA VAL A 52 -0.75 -3.02 -18.14
C VAL A 52 -0.99 -2.05 -17.00
N THR A 53 -0.93 -2.55 -15.77
CA THR A 53 -1.17 -1.72 -14.57
C THR A 53 -0.49 -2.31 -13.34
N CYS A 54 -0.28 -1.46 -12.34
CA CYS A 54 0.24 -1.83 -11.04
C CYS A 54 -0.69 -1.29 -9.97
N GLY A 55 -1.11 -2.16 -9.06
CA GLY A 55 -1.84 -1.80 -7.85
C GLY A 55 -0.91 -1.83 -6.65
N MET A 56 -1.03 -0.83 -5.78
CA MET A 56 -0.28 -0.73 -4.53
C MET A 56 -1.28 -0.79 -3.39
N GLU A 57 -1.27 -1.92 -2.69
CA GLU A 57 -2.31 -2.28 -1.75
C GLU A 57 -1.73 -2.37 -0.33
N PHE A 58 -1.85 -1.29 0.45
CA PHE A 58 -1.52 -1.37 1.86
C PHE A 58 -2.69 -1.97 2.65
N GLY A 59 -2.39 -2.84 3.60
CA GLY A 59 -3.43 -3.59 4.29
C GLY A 59 -2.98 -4.30 5.56
N ALA A 60 -3.94 -4.96 6.19
CA ALA A 60 -3.71 -5.78 7.37
C ALA A 60 -3.28 -7.22 7.04
N SER A 61 -3.32 -7.62 5.76
CA SER A 61 -2.91 -8.95 5.29
C SER A 61 -1.81 -8.84 4.24
N PRO A 62 -0.81 -9.74 4.26
CA PRO A 62 0.30 -9.72 3.29
C PRO A 62 -0.08 -10.22 1.90
N MET A 63 -1.19 -10.94 1.75
CA MET A 63 -1.58 -11.53 0.47
C MET A 63 -3.08 -11.85 0.42
N PRO A 64 -3.67 -11.93 -0.80
CA PRO A 64 -5.05 -12.35 -0.98
C PRO A 64 -5.17 -13.86 -0.75
N GLU A 65 -5.83 -14.24 0.33
CA GLU A 65 -6.05 -15.63 0.71
C GLU A 65 -7.39 -15.80 1.42
N THR A 66 -7.77 -17.07 1.66
CA THR A 66 -8.98 -17.33 2.42
C THR A 66 -8.79 -16.92 3.88
N ARG A 67 -9.88 -16.49 4.53
CA ARG A 67 -9.89 -16.16 5.96
C ARG A 67 -9.29 -17.30 6.81
N ARG A 68 -9.59 -18.55 6.47
CA ARG A 68 -9.07 -19.71 7.18
C ARG A 68 -7.56 -19.82 7.08
N ALA A 69 -7.00 -19.74 5.88
CA ALA A 69 -5.55 -19.81 5.66
C ALA A 69 -4.81 -18.66 6.37
N MET A 70 -5.39 -17.47 6.35
CA MET A 70 -4.87 -16.29 7.04
C MET A 70 -4.77 -16.50 8.55
N ILE A 71 -5.84 -17.06 9.17
CA ILE A 71 -5.88 -17.32 10.61
C ILE A 71 -4.90 -18.46 10.97
N GLU A 72 -4.87 -19.53 10.20
CA GLU A 72 -3.97 -20.69 10.42
C GLU A 72 -2.50 -20.28 10.35
N ARG A 73 -2.13 -19.39 9.44
CA ARG A 73 -0.77 -18.86 9.36
C ARG A 73 -0.42 -17.89 10.50
N GLY A 74 -1.37 -17.08 10.95
CA GLY A 74 -1.23 -16.14 12.05
C GLY A 74 -0.34 -14.94 11.74
N SER A 75 0.95 -15.18 11.46
CA SER A 75 1.95 -14.14 11.19
C SER A 75 2.91 -14.53 10.08
N LEU A 76 3.58 -13.53 9.51
CA LEU A 76 4.67 -13.70 8.55
C LEU A 76 5.81 -12.75 8.94
N PHE A 77 7.04 -13.27 9.03
CA PHE A 77 8.22 -12.50 9.51
C PHE A 77 8.01 -11.80 10.86
N GLY A 78 7.23 -12.41 11.77
CA GLY A 78 6.91 -11.83 13.08
C GLY A 78 5.86 -10.73 13.05
N VAL A 79 5.30 -10.41 11.88
CA VAL A 79 4.25 -9.40 11.72
C VAL A 79 2.89 -10.09 11.57
N PRO A 80 1.84 -9.69 12.31
CA PRO A 80 0.50 -10.27 12.18
C PRO A 80 -0.01 -10.19 10.73
N GLY A 81 -0.63 -11.29 10.26
CA GLY A 81 -1.21 -11.38 8.93
C GLY A 81 -2.67 -10.95 8.85
N TYR A 82 -3.25 -10.52 9.96
CA TYR A 82 -4.62 -10.04 10.03
C TYR A 82 -4.85 -9.18 11.27
N ARG A 83 -5.99 -8.50 11.32
CA ARG A 83 -6.44 -7.72 12.46
C ARG A 83 -7.84 -8.14 12.86
N TRP A 84 -8.06 -8.40 14.15
CA TRP A 84 -9.40 -8.59 14.71
C TRP A 84 -10.07 -7.24 14.89
N ILE A 85 -11.33 -7.16 14.47
CA ILE A 85 -12.21 -6.05 14.76
C ILE A 85 -13.39 -6.62 15.56
N GLU A 86 -13.60 -6.08 16.75
CA GLU A 86 -14.69 -6.49 17.62
C GLU A 86 -16.04 -6.21 16.96
N ALA A 87 -17.00 -7.11 17.17
CA ALA A 87 -18.36 -6.92 16.67
C ALA A 87 -18.98 -5.61 17.21
N LYS A 88 -19.67 -4.88 16.34
CA LYS A 88 -20.35 -3.61 16.67
C LYS A 88 -19.40 -2.47 17.09
N ARG A 89 -18.09 -2.62 16.91
CA ARG A 89 -17.11 -1.58 17.16
C ARG A 89 -16.70 -0.88 15.85
N LYS A 90 -16.66 0.45 15.88
CA LYS A 90 -16.10 1.25 14.78
C LYS A 90 -14.58 1.37 14.99
N VAL A 91 -13.82 1.06 13.95
CA VAL A 91 -12.38 1.37 13.85
C VAL A 91 -12.20 2.40 12.76
N THR A 92 -11.49 3.48 13.07
CA THR A 92 -11.14 4.51 12.12
C THR A 92 -9.63 4.50 11.94
N VAL A 93 -9.18 4.51 10.70
CA VAL A 93 -7.78 4.61 10.31
C VAL A 93 -7.63 5.76 9.34
N GLU A 94 -6.45 6.34 9.28
CA GLU A 94 -6.14 7.49 8.45
C GLU A 94 -4.94 7.19 7.56
N TYR A 95 -5.01 7.66 6.33
CA TYR A 95 -3.89 7.67 5.40
C TYR A 95 -3.97 8.91 4.52
N HIS A 96 -2.85 9.30 3.95
CA HIS A 96 -2.77 10.47 3.09
C HIS A 96 -2.27 10.03 1.71
N ALA A 97 -3.01 10.40 0.67
CA ALA A 97 -2.60 10.23 -0.71
C ALA A 97 -2.09 11.57 -1.25
N PHE A 98 -1.07 11.52 -2.10
CA PHE A 98 -0.56 12.72 -2.76
C PHE A 98 -0.27 12.48 -4.24
N LEU A 99 -0.40 13.53 -5.02
CA LEU A 99 -0.02 13.59 -6.42
C LEU A 99 0.68 14.92 -6.66
N MET A 100 1.90 14.88 -7.17
CA MET A 100 2.69 16.08 -7.36
C MET A 100 3.64 15.95 -8.55
N PRO A 101 4.08 17.04 -9.17
CA PRO A 101 5.17 17.01 -10.14
C PRO A 101 6.47 16.51 -9.47
N GLY A 102 7.25 15.71 -10.21
CA GLY A 102 8.53 15.19 -9.73
C GLY A 102 9.39 14.67 -10.87
N GLY A 103 10.69 14.57 -10.62
CA GLY A 103 11.68 14.10 -11.60
C GLY A 103 12.19 12.68 -11.38
N ARG A 104 11.94 12.12 -10.21
CA ARG A 104 12.40 10.78 -9.80
C ARG A 104 11.56 10.24 -8.65
N VAL A 105 11.79 9.00 -8.27
CA VAL A 105 11.20 8.42 -7.06
C VAL A 105 11.77 9.12 -5.83
N PRO A 106 10.95 9.51 -4.86
CA PRO A 106 11.39 10.08 -3.60
C PRO A 106 12.28 9.14 -2.78
N GLU A 107 13.19 9.71 -2.00
CA GLU A 107 13.98 8.99 -0.99
C GLU A 107 13.20 8.83 0.32
N SER A 108 12.36 9.80 0.66
CA SER A 108 11.45 9.71 1.81
C SER A 108 10.15 10.47 1.61
N VAL A 109 9.11 9.99 2.29
CA VAL A 109 7.79 10.63 2.38
C VAL A 109 7.34 10.56 3.82
N GLU A 110 6.86 11.69 4.35
CA GLU A 110 6.39 11.81 5.72
C GLU A 110 5.13 12.69 5.78
N TRP A 111 4.23 12.41 6.70
CA TRP A 111 3.14 13.27 7.12
C TRP A 111 3.55 13.95 8.43
N ASP A 112 3.57 15.29 8.45
CA ASP A 112 4.01 16.06 9.62
C ASP A 112 2.90 16.70 10.44
N GLY A 113 1.63 16.44 10.08
CA GLY A 113 0.45 17.03 10.68
C GLY A 113 -0.21 18.12 9.84
N ASP A 114 0.55 18.80 8.98
CA ASP A 114 0.06 19.87 8.11
C ASP A 114 0.03 19.47 6.64
N GLY A 115 0.92 18.54 6.24
CA GLY A 115 1.01 18.11 4.85
C GLY A 115 1.96 16.94 4.62
N VAL A 116 1.96 16.44 3.39
CA VAL A 116 2.92 15.42 2.97
C VAL A 116 4.22 16.10 2.55
N ARG A 117 5.30 15.75 3.22
CA ARG A 117 6.68 16.16 2.86
C ARG A 117 7.34 15.08 2.05
N VAL A 118 7.96 15.48 0.96
CA VAL A 118 8.65 14.58 0.03
C VAL A 118 10.10 15.04 -0.12
N ALA A 119 11.06 14.15 0.11
CA ALA A 119 12.48 14.41 -0.10
C ALA A 119 13.03 13.57 -1.26
N TYR A 120 13.99 14.15 -2.01
CA TYR A 120 14.61 13.58 -3.19
C TYR A 120 16.13 13.46 -3.05
#